data_b7caa0fcd813561afccc586681f8aade
#
_entry.id   b7caa0fcd813561afccc586681f8aade
#
_cell.length_a   1.000
_cell.length_b   1.000
_cell.length_c   1.000
_cell.angle_alpha   90.00
_cell.angle_beta   90.00
_cell.angle_gamma   90.00
#
_symmetry.space_group_name_H-M   'P 1'
#
loop_
_entity.id
_entity.type
_entity.pdbx_description
1 polymer ?
#
loop_
_entity_poly.entity_id
_entity_poly.type
_entity_poly.pdbx_seq_one_letter_code
_entity_poly.pdbx_strand_id
1 'polypeptide(L)'
;MKNFNFLLIFLTLALFTACKNEYAEFSKKPDYISKPSKKHKAYFEAYDETMKQWGVDYEELYITTSHGIAHVVVCGNRKATPVVLLHGMNASSTMWYPNAKALVKDYRIFAIDLLSEPGKSYKTADFNNIDEITEWYQEVLWALKLDSFHLIGASRGGWFAVDLATKSKRDIKSLVLLSPAQTFMWIPPSTDLIKNIINALSSDEKKLERELETMSSNVNAINTNYLKQYRIGVKNDTLPKFMMQMTPFPNKSLQTLKMPTLVLIGDDDVINGKKTLGVVKRNISNSHAEVVPNAGHFVSVDQAEVVNKKILNFLNNVDKAE
;
A
#
# COMPACT_ATOMS: atom_id res chain seq x y z
N MET A 1 44.42 66.66 9.13
CA MET A 1 44.44 65.18 9.13
C MET A 1 42.99 64.73 9.29
N LYS A 2 42.33 64.26 8.21
CA LYS A 2 40.90 63.82 8.19
C LYS A 2 40.86 62.32 8.31
N ASN A 3 40.27 61.82 9.36
CA ASN A 3 40.03 60.39 9.61
C ASN A 3 38.87 59.90 8.71
N PHE A 4 39.17 58.98 7.82
CA PHE A 4 38.19 58.30 6.97
C PHE A 4 37.78 57.00 7.66
N ASN A 5 36.59 57.01 8.30
CA ASN A 5 36.00 55.81 8.86
C ASN A 5 35.36 54.97 7.73
N PHE A 6 35.95 53.84 7.40
CA PHE A 6 35.38 52.85 6.52
C PHE A 6 34.33 52.04 7.29
N LEU A 7 33.04 52.30 7.00
CA LEU A 7 31.94 51.51 7.50
C LEU A 7 31.80 50.25 6.62
N LEU A 8 32.28 49.11 7.12
CA LEU A 8 32.11 47.83 6.47
C LEU A 8 30.65 47.32 6.67
N ILE A 9 29.80 47.50 5.67
CA ILE A 9 28.45 46.92 5.65
C ILE A 9 28.58 45.45 5.27
N PHE A 10 28.51 44.55 6.26
CA PHE A 10 28.32 43.13 6.03
C PHE A 10 26.89 42.89 5.54
N LEU A 11 26.74 42.73 4.22
CA LEU A 11 25.50 42.26 3.61
C LEU A 11 25.39 40.76 3.86
N THR A 12 24.76 40.35 4.95
CA THR A 12 24.38 38.97 5.19
C THR A 12 23.26 38.60 4.18
N LEU A 13 23.64 38.00 3.03
CA LEU A 13 22.71 37.30 2.18
C LEU A 13 22.18 36.10 2.98
N ALA A 14 21.05 36.25 3.62
CA ALA A 14 20.27 35.14 4.12
C ALA A 14 19.78 34.37 2.89
N LEU A 15 20.50 33.31 2.55
CA LEU A 15 20.04 32.29 1.60
C LEU A 15 18.84 31.63 2.24
N PHE A 16 17.65 32.18 2.02
CA PHE A 16 16.41 31.43 2.15
C PHE A 16 16.43 30.35 1.09
N THR A 17 17.06 29.22 1.39
CA THR A 17 16.76 27.97 0.72
C THR A 17 15.34 27.61 1.13
N ALA A 18 14.36 28.19 0.42
CA ALA A 18 13.00 27.67 0.45
C ALA A 18 13.16 26.18 0.13
N CYS A 19 12.79 25.30 1.07
CA CYS A 19 12.71 23.86 0.81
C CYS A 19 11.77 23.68 -0.38
N LYS A 20 12.33 23.57 -1.59
CA LYS A 20 11.55 23.23 -2.79
C LYS A 20 10.81 21.96 -2.45
N ASN A 21 9.48 22.00 -2.56
CA ASN A 21 8.70 20.76 -2.45
C ASN A 21 9.24 19.82 -3.54
N GLU A 22 9.87 18.73 -3.11
CA GLU A 22 10.51 17.73 -3.98
C GLU A 22 9.54 17.20 -5.05
N TYR A 23 8.25 17.12 -4.72
CA TYR A 23 7.18 16.61 -5.57
C TYR A 23 6.21 17.71 -6.04
N ALA A 24 6.64 18.98 -6.09
CA ALA A 24 5.78 20.10 -6.49
C ALA A 24 5.15 19.89 -7.89
N GLU A 25 5.88 19.24 -8.81
CA GLU A 25 5.40 18.91 -10.15
C GLU A 25 4.21 17.94 -10.16
N PHE A 26 4.10 17.06 -9.14
CA PHE A 26 3.04 16.07 -9.00
C PHE A 26 1.89 16.51 -8.07
N SER A 27 1.98 17.69 -7.44
CA SER A 27 0.99 18.14 -6.44
C SER A 27 -0.24 18.80 -7.06
N LYS A 28 -0.22 19.10 -8.36
CA LYS A 28 -1.37 19.72 -9.06
C LYS A 28 -2.49 18.70 -9.23
N LYS A 29 -3.65 18.99 -8.62
CA LYS A 29 -4.86 18.16 -8.79
C LYS A 29 -5.35 18.16 -10.23
N PRO A 30 -5.50 16.98 -10.87
CA PRO A 30 -6.07 16.87 -12.22
C PRO A 30 -7.56 17.28 -12.26
N ASP A 31 -8.08 17.54 -13.46
CA ASP A 31 -9.46 17.98 -13.64
C ASP A 31 -10.49 16.94 -13.14
N TYR A 32 -10.23 15.64 -13.31
CA TYR A 32 -11.14 14.59 -12.84
C TYR A 32 -11.27 14.53 -11.30
N ILE A 33 -10.29 15.06 -10.56
CA ILE A 33 -10.35 15.23 -9.10
C ILE A 33 -11.05 16.52 -8.73
N SER A 34 -10.72 17.62 -9.43
CA SER A 34 -11.26 18.96 -9.13
C SER A 34 -12.73 19.10 -9.57
N LYS A 35 -13.11 18.38 -10.63
CA LYS A 35 -14.45 18.36 -11.22
C LYS A 35 -14.88 16.91 -11.50
N PRO A 36 -15.09 16.09 -10.46
CA PRO A 36 -15.40 14.69 -10.64
C PRO A 36 -16.73 14.47 -11.36
N SER A 37 -16.80 13.43 -12.17
CA SER A 37 -18.07 12.97 -12.74
C SER A 37 -19.05 12.55 -11.62
N LYS A 38 -20.36 12.52 -11.92
CA LYS A 38 -21.36 12.06 -10.94
C LYS A 38 -21.04 10.67 -10.37
N LYS A 39 -20.46 9.78 -11.18
CA LYS A 39 -20.05 8.42 -10.78
C LYS A 39 -18.92 8.47 -9.75
N HIS A 40 -17.93 9.32 -9.92
CA HIS A 40 -16.74 9.37 -9.06
C HIS A 40 -16.93 10.25 -7.83
N LYS A 41 -17.82 11.25 -7.87
CA LYS A 41 -18.00 12.23 -6.80
C LYS A 41 -18.26 11.58 -5.44
N ALA A 42 -19.25 10.70 -5.36
CA ALA A 42 -19.60 10.03 -4.10
C ALA A 42 -18.45 9.17 -3.55
N TYR A 43 -17.68 8.52 -4.44
CA TYR A 43 -16.52 7.73 -4.03
C TYR A 43 -15.39 8.62 -3.51
N PHE A 44 -15.06 9.72 -4.20
CA PHE A 44 -14.00 10.64 -3.77
C PHE A 44 -14.33 11.34 -2.46
N GLU A 45 -15.59 11.73 -2.25
CA GLU A 45 -16.07 12.25 -0.96
C GLU A 45 -15.89 11.23 0.17
N ALA A 46 -16.24 9.95 -0.07
CA ALA A 46 -16.05 8.89 0.91
C ALA A 46 -14.56 8.57 1.14
N TYR A 47 -13.75 8.64 0.09
CA TYR A 47 -12.28 8.52 0.17
C TYR A 47 -11.70 9.60 1.09
N ASP A 48 -12.05 10.86 0.86
CA ASP A 48 -11.57 12.01 1.65
C ASP A 48 -12.00 11.92 3.12
N GLU A 49 -13.24 11.44 3.39
CA GLU A 49 -13.69 11.19 4.76
C GLU A 49 -12.89 10.06 5.44
N THR A 50 -12.53 9.02 4.69
CA THR A 50 -11.69 7.94 5.23
C THR A 50 -10.26 8.42 5.48
N MET A 51 -9.71 9.27 4.60
CA MET A 51 -8.36 9.83 4.78
C MET A 51 -8.21 10.63 6.08
N LYS A 52 -9.27 11.25 6.59
CA LYS A 52 -9.25 11.93 7.91
C LYS A 52 -8.91 10.97 9.05
N GLN A 53 -9.17 9.67 8.89
CA GLN A 53 -8.85 8.63 9.88
C GLN A 53 -7.36 8.32 9.97
N TRP A 54 -6.55 8.76 9.00
CA TRP A 54 -5.09 8.62 9.08
C TRP A 54 -4.53 9.42 10.27
N GLY A 55 -5.19 10.53 10.65
CA GLY A 55 -4.83 11.35 11.81
C GLY A 55 -3.44 11.98 11.73
N VAL A 56 -2.97 12.22 10.50
CA VAL A 56 -1.68 12.82 10.15
C VAL A 56 -1.84 13.69 8.91
N ASP A 57 -1.00 14.71 8.78
CA ASP A 57 -0.94 15.52 7.57
C ASP A 57 -0.35 14.70 6.42
N TYR A 58 -0.90 14.83 5.22
CA TYR A 58 -0.46 14.14 4.02
C TYR A 58 -0.50 15.04 2.79
N GLU A 59 0.27 14.67 1.79
CA GLU A 59 0.27 15.26 0.44
C GLU A 59 -0.32 14.22 -0.53
N GLU A 60 -1.12 14.66 -1.49
CA GLU A 60 -1.61 13.85 -2.61
C GLU A 60 -0.78 14.18 -3.85
N LEU A 61 -0.21 13.17 -4.49
CA LEU A 61 0.57 13.31 -5.71
C LEU A 61 -0.16 12.62 -6.87
N TYR A 62 -0.05 13.21 -8.05
CA TYR A 62 -0.68 12.75 -9.29
C TYR A 62 0.40 12.62 -10.37
N ILE A 63 0.84 11.38 -10.61
CA ILE A 63 1.99 11.06 -11.46
C ILE A 63 1.48 10.53 -12.80
N THR A 64 1.83 11.19 -13.89
CA THR A 64 1.53 10.69 -15.24
C THR A 64 2.38 9.47 -15.54
N THR A 65 1.75 8.40 -15.97
CA THR A 65 2.35 7.10 -16.30
C THR A 65 1.90 6.63 -17.67
N SER A 66 2.48 5.53 -18.15
CA SER A 66 2.13 4.90 -19.43
C SER A 66 0.66 4.46 -19.52
N HIS A 67 0.03 4.11 -18.38
CA HIS A 67 -1.36 3.62 -18.33
C HIS A 67 -2.36 4.61 -17.74
N GLY A 68 -1.91 5.81 -17.37
CA GLY A 68 -2.78 6.83 -16.81
C GLY A 68 -2.11 7.68 -15.73
N ILE A 69 -2.90 8.17 -14.78
CA ILE A 69 -2.41 9.00 -13.68
C ILE A 69 -2.42 8.18 -12.40
N ALA A 70 -1.25 7.92 -11.84
CA ALA A 70 -1.11 7.29 -10.54
C ALA A 70 -1.38 8.32 -9.43
N HIS A 71 -2.21 7.96 -8.46
CA HIS A 71 -2.40 8.70 -7.24
C HIS A 71 -1.57 8.09 -6.12
N VAL A 72 -0.81 8.93 -5.41
CA VAL A 72 0.04 8.50 -4.30
C VAL A 72 -0.19 9.43 -3.11
N VAL A 73 -0.47 8.84 -1.95
CA VAL A 73 -0.58 9.56 -0.69
C VAL A 73 0.79 9.52 0.00
N VAL A 74 1.34 10.70 0.33
CA VAL A 74 2.65 10.82 0.97
C VAL A 74 2.50 11.51 2.32
N CYS A 75 3.10 10.95 3.36
CA CYS A 75 3.14 11.57 4.69
C CYS A 75 4.39 11.17 5.48
N GLY A 76 4.68 11.93 6.54
CA GLY A 76 5.85 11.72 7.38
C GLY A 76 7.03 12.63 7.07
N ASN A 77 8.08 12.49 7.86
CA ASN A 77 9.27 13.32 7.72
C ASN A 77 9.99 13.06 6.40
N ARG A 78 10.30 14.13 5.64
CA ARG A 78 10.96 14.04 4.33
C ARG A 78 12.35 13.39 4.37
N LYS A 79 13.00 13.38 5.53
CA LYS A 79 14.33 12.77 5.73
C LYS A 79 14.27 11.35 6.26
N ALA A 80 13.08 10.86 6.62
CA ALA A 80 12.92 9.50 7.12
C ALA A 80 13.00 8.48 5.98
N THR A 81 13.41 7.26 6.31
CA THR A 81 13.46 6.14 5.38
C THR A 81 12.08 5.92 4.72
N PRO A 82 12.02 5.78 3.38
CA PRO A 82 10.76 5.57 2.69
C PRO A 82 10.17 4.19 2.96
N VAL A 83 8.84 4.16 3.12
CA VAL A 83 8.03 2.94 3.16
C VAL A 83 6.97 3.03 2.08
N VAL A 84 6.99 2.10 1.14
CA VAL A 84 5.99 1.97 0.07
C VAL A 84 4.90 1.00 0.51
N LEU A 85 3.63 1.40 0.39
CA LEU A 85 2.46 0.62 0.79
C LEU A 85 1.62 0.25 -0.43
N LEU A 86 1.39 -1.06 -0.62
CA LEU A 86 0.54 -1.62 -1.68
C LEU A 86 -0.71 -2.25 -1.08
N HIS A 87 -1.87 -1.71 -1.43
CA HIS A 87 -3.17 -2.13 -0.88
C HIS A 87 -3.71 -3.43 -1.47
N GLY A 88 -4.71 -4.02 -0.82
CA GLY A 88 -5.41 -5.22 -1.25
C GLY A 88 -6.44 -4.99 -2.37
N MET A 89 -7.15 -6.05 -2.73
CA MET A 89 -8.24 -6.04 -3.70
C MET A 89 -9.42 -5.18 -3.21
N ASN A 90 -10.10 -4.49 -4.12
CA ASN A 90 -11.23 -3.61 -3.84
C ASN A 90 -10.93 -2.50 -2.82
N ALA A 91 -9.66 -2.24 -2.53
CA ALA A 91 -9.19 -1.24 -1.59
C ALA A 91 -8.42 -0.11 -2.29
N SER A 92 -7.93 0.82 -1.52
CA SER A 92 -7.08 1.93 -1.93
C SER A 92 -6.11 2.28 -0.80
N SER A 93 -5.32 3.32 -0.97
CA SER A 93 -4.41 3.82 0.07
C SER A 93 -5.13 4.07 1.40
N THR A 94 -6.43 4.38 1.37
CA THR A 94 -7.21 4.62 2.58
C THR A 94 -7.24 3.44 3.55
N MET A 95 -7.06 2.19 3.07
CA MET A 95 -7.04 1.00 3.96
C MET A 95 -5.98 1.05 5.04
N TRP A 96 -4.95 1.87 4.85
CA TRP A 96 -3.84 2.02 5.80
C TRP A 96 -4.17 2.95 6.98
N TYR A 97 -5.45 3.36 7.15
CA TYR A 97 -5.89 4.22 8.26
C TYR A 97 -5.50 3.70 9.66
N PRO A 98 -5.45 2.38 9.93
CA PRO A 98 -5.05 1.91 11.24
C PRO A 98 -3.53 1.92 11.45
N ASN A 99 -2.75 2.10 10.36
CA ASN A 99 -1.30 1.91 10.37
C ASN A 99 -0.54 3.24 10.18
N ALA A 100 -1.08 4.17 9.42
CA ALA A 100 -0.39 5.38 8.99
C ALA A 100 0.17 6.18 10.17
N LYS A 101 -0.65 6.46 11.20
CA LYS A 101 -0.24 7.23 12.40
C LYS A 101 0.91 6.58 13.18
N ALA A 102 1.01 5.26 13.15
CA ALA A 102 2.11 4.56 13.79
C ALA A 102 3.39 4.63 12.95
N LEU A 103 3.29 4.39 11.65
CA LEU A 103 4.43 4.34 10.74
C LEU A 103 5.11 5.69 10.53
N VAL A 104 4.34 6.80 10.45
CA VAL A 104 4.92 8.15 10.22
C VAL A 104 5.81 8.67 11.35
N LYS A 105 5.83 8.00 12.51
CA LYS A 105 6.71 8.39 13.62
C LYS A 105 8.18 8.26 13.24
N ASP A 106 8.50 7.21 12.47
CA ASP A 106 9.87 6.86 12.13
C ASP A 106 10.12 6.85 10.61
N TYR A 107 9.06 6.75 9.79
CA TYR A 107 9.14 6.51 8.34
C TYR A 107 8.40 7.56 7.52
N ARG A 108 8.81 7.70 6.24
CA ARG A 108 8.07 8.46 5.23
C ARG A 108 7.25 7.48 4.39
N ILE A 109 5.94 7.61 4.42
CA ILE A 109 4.99 6.71 3.75
C ILE A 109 4.73 7.18 2.32
N PHE A 110 4.66 6.22 1.40
CA PHE A 110 4.18 6.35 0.02
C PHE A 110 3.13 5.27 -0.23
N ALA A 111 1.85 5.60 -0.08
CA ALA A 111 0.76 4.67 -0.35
C ALA A 111 0.22 4.90 -1.77
N ILE A 112 0.27 3.86 -2.60
CA ILE A 112 -0.03 3.95 -4.03
C ILE A 112 -1.40 3.36 -4.31
N ASP A 113 -2.32 4.12 -4.93
CA ASP A 113 -3.58 3.61 -5.44
C ASP A 113 -3.35 2.91 -6.78
N LEU A 114 -3.60 1.60 -6.87
CA LEU A 114 -3.46 0.85 -8.11
C LEU A 114 -4.51 1.28 -9.14
N LEU A 115 -4.09 1.52 -10.39
CA LEU A 115 -4.96 1.99 -11.49
C LEU A 115 -6.19 1.13 -11.76
N SER A 116 -6.09 -0.17 -11.52
CA SER A 116 -7.18 -1.14 -11.77
C SER A 116 -8.06 -1.40 -10.56
N GLU A 117 -7.93 -0.60 -9.50
CA GLU A 117 -8.67 -0.71 -8.25
C GLU A 117 -9.43 0.57 -7.92
N PRO A 118 -10.44 0.49 -7.04
CA PRO A 118 -11.07 1.69 -6.51
C PRO A 118 -10.05 2.58 -5.82
N GLY A 119 -9.89 3.82 -6.29
CA GLY A 119 -8.92 4.78 -5.79
C GLY A 119 -9.09 6.13 -6.45
N LYS A 120 -8.11 6.99 -6.28
CA LYS A 120 -8.02 8.27 -7.01
C LYS A 120 -7.07 8.20 -8.22
N SER A 121 -6.45 7.06 -8.51
CA SER A 121 -5.74 6.84 -9.76
C SER A 121 -6.72 6.83 -10.94
N TYR A 122 -6.28 7.33 -12.09
CA TYR A 122 -7.12 7.46 -13.29
C TYR A 122 -6.52 6.70 -14.46
N LYS A 123 -7.20 5.63 -14.87
CA LYS A 123 -6.77 4.75 -15.95
C LYS A 123 -7.13 5.34 -17.31
N THR A 124 -6.16 5.42 -18.23
CA THR A 124 -6.34 5.82 -19.63
C THR A 124 -6.11 4.65 -20.61
N ALA A 125 -5.39 3.63 -20.18
CA ALA A 125 -5.17 2.39 -20.93
C ALA A 125 -5.30 1.17 -20.01
N ASP A 126 -5.83 0.07 -20.53
CA ASP A 126 -5.92 -1.19 -19.80
C ASP A 126 -4.55 -1.87 -19.72
N PHE A 127 -4.32 -2.64 -18.65
CA PHE A 127 -3.21 -3.59 -18.59
C PHE A 127 -3.58 -4.83 -19.40
N ASN A 128 -2.67 -5.30 -20.25
CA ASN A 128 -2.87 -6.51 -21.06
C ASN A 128 -2.52 -7.78 -20.27
N ASN A 129 -1.59 -7.66 -19.34
CA ASN A 129 -1.11 -8.77 -18.52
C ASN A 129 -0.64 -8.25 -17.14
N ILE A 130 -0.28 -9.18 -16.27
CA ILE A 130 0.12 -8.87 -14.90
C ILE A 130 1.51 -8.22 -14.80
N ASP A 131 2.41 -8.48 -15.75
CA ASP A 131 3.76 -7.92 -15.76
C ASP A 131 3.72 -6.40 -15.97
N GLU A 132 2.79 -5.90 -16.79
CA GLU A 132 2.58 -4.46 -17.01
C GLU A 132 2.21 -3.71 -15.73
N ILE A 133 1.55 -4.38 -14.76
CA ILE A 133 1.25 -3.76 -13.44
C ILE A 133 2.53 -3.58 -12.64
N THR A 134 3.42 -4.56 -12.65
CA THR A 134 4.69 -4.46 -11.95
C THR A 134 5.60 -3.42 -12.60
N GLU A 135 5.62 -3.34 -13.92
CA GLU A 135 6.30 -2.29 -14.68
C GLU A 135 5.74 -0.90 -14.34
N TRP A 136 4.41 -0.79 -14.25
CA TRP A 136 3.74 0.43 -13.82
C TRP A 136 4.13 0.86 -12.40
N TYR A 137 4.21 -0.06 -11.44
CA TYR A 137 4.72 0.27 -10.10
C TYR A 137 6.16 0.76 -10.16
N GLN A 138 7.01 0.14 -10.97
CA GLN A 138 8.40 0.58 -11.16
C GLN A 138 8.47 1.98 -11.77
N GLU A 139 7.58 2.32 -12.70
CA GLU A 139 7.45 3.65 -13.31
C GLU A 139 7.08 4.71 -12.23
N VAL A 140 6.11 4.41 -11.36
CA VAL A 140 5.73 5.28 -10.23
C VAL A 140 6.89 5.48 -9.25
N LEU A 141 7.58 4.41 -8.87
CA LEU A 141 8.73 4.47 -7.97
C LEU A 141 9.90 5.27 -8.59
N TRP A 142 10.07 5.16 -9.90
CA TRP A 142 11.07 5.93 -10.64
C TRP A 142 10.75 7.43 -10.64
N ALA A 143 9.52 7.80 -10.91
CA ALA A 143 9.07 9.20 -10.85
C ALA A 143 9.25 9.82 -9.46
N LEU A 144 9.01 9.03 -8.41
CA LEU A 144 9.21 9.41 -7.02
C LEU A 144 10.68 9.39 -6.58
N LYS A 145 11.61 8.94 -7.42
CA LYS A 145 13.05 8.78 -7.10
C LYS A 145 13.29 7.90 -5.87
N LEU A 146 12.46 6.88 -5.69
CA LEU A 146 12.58 5.94 -4.58
C LEU A 146 13.55 4.82 -4.96
N ASP A 147 14.85 5.01 -4.71
CA ASP A 147 15.89 4.05 -5.06
C ASP A 147 16.12 3.00 -3.98
N SER A 148 15.91 3.36 -2.69
CA SER A 148 15.98 2.46 -1.54
C SER A 148 14.80 2.70 -0.62
N PHE A 149 14.05 1.63 -0.26
CA PHE A 149 12.83 1.72 0.55
C PHE A 149 12.44 0.38 1.17
N HIS A 150 11.63 0.42 2.22
CA HIS A 150 10.89 -0.75 2.69
C HIS A 150 9.60 -0.92 1.89
N LEU A 151 9.20 -2.16 1.63
CA LEU A 151 8.00 -2.48 0.86
C LEU A 151 7.01 -3.26 1.73
N ILE A 152 5.80 -2.75 1.87
CA ILE A 152 4.71 -3.41 2.61
C ILE A 152 3.54 -3.67 1.66
N GLY A 153 3.10 -4.92 1.58
CA GLY A 153 1.93 -5.28 0.78
C GLY A 153 0.91 -6.07 1.59
N ALA A 154 -0.38 -5.75 1.43
CA ALA A 154 -1.48 -6.46 2.07
C ALA A 154 -2.30 -7.24 1.04
N SER A 155 -2.66 -8.50 1.38
CA SER A 155 -3.47 -9.35 0.51
C SER A 155 -2.92 -9.44 -0.92
N ARG A 156 -3.68 -8.99 -1.93
CA ARG A 156 -3.20 -8.88 -3.32
C ARG A 156 -2.01 -7.93 -3.48
N GLY A 157 -1.97 -6.84 -2.73
CA GLY A 157 -0.79 -5.97 -2.67
C GLY A 157 0.46 -6.70 -2.17
N GLY A 158 0.30 -7.73 -1.33
CA GLY A 158 1.39 -8.63 -0.93
C GLY A 158 1.92 -9.48 -2.09
N TRP A 159 1.03 -9.95 -2.97
CA TRP A 159 1.44 -10.63 -4.19
C TRP A 159 2.25 -9.70 -5.11
N PHE A 160 1.76 -8.48 -5.36
CA PHE A 160 2.49 -7.48 -6.16
C PHE A 160 3.80 -7.05 -5.51
N ALA A 161 3.85 -6.99 -4.18
CA ALA A 161 5.09 -6.69 -3.46
C ALA A 161 6.16 -7.77 -3.69
N VAL A 162 5.79 -9.06 -3.71
CA VAL A 162 6.69 -10.16 -4.05
C VAL A 162 7.09 -10.10 -5.51
N ASP A 163 6.15 -9.87 -6.44
CA ASP A 163 6.46 -9.77 -7.86
C ASP A 163 7.43 -8.60 -8.14
N LEU A 164 7.15 -7.44 -7.56
CA LEU A 164 8.04 -6.29 -7.63
C LEU A 164 9.43 -6.60 -7.04
N ALA A 165 9.48 -7.26 -5.88
CA ALA A 165 10.75 -7.60 -5.22
C ALA A 165 11.60 -8.61 -6.00
N THR A 166 10.96 -9.50 -6.80
CA THR A 166 11.69 -10.46 -7.66
C THR A 166 12.19 -9.84 -8.96
N LYS A 167 11.59 -8.73 -9.43
CA LYS A 167 11.88 -8.11 -10.74
C LYS A 167 12.59 -6.76 -10.62
N SER A 168 12.47 -6.07 -9.48
CA SER A 168 13.05 -4.73 -9.30
C SER A 168 14.57 -4.77 -9.22
N LYS A 169 15.20 -3.75 -9.82
CA LYS A 169 16.64 -3.46 -9.66
C LYS A 169 16.90 -2.46 -8.53
N ARG A 170 15.85 -1.95 -7.86
CA ARG A 170 15.96 -1.00 -6.75
C ARG A 170 16.29 -1.75 -5.47
N ASP A 171 16.86 -1.05 -4.53
CA ASP A 171 17.18 -1.56 -3.21
C ASP A 171 15.91 -1.63 -2.35
N ILE A 172 15.31 -2.81 -2.28
CA ILE A 172 14.22 -3.09 -1.35
C ILE A 172 14.83 -3.55 -0.03
N LYS A 173 14.98 -2.61 0.91
CA LYS A 173 15.62 -2.82 2.22
C LYS A 173 14.96 -3.96 3.00
N SER A 174 13.65 -4.05 2.95
CA SER A 174 12.89 -5.17 3.53
C SER A 174 11.52 -5.32 2.90
N LEU A 175 10.93 -6.49 3.07
CA LEU A 175 9.61 -6.85 2.57
C LEU A 175 8.70 -7.24 3.75
N VAL A 176 7.53 -6.60 3.87
CA VAL A 176 6.50 -6.95 4.84
C VAL A 176 5.22 -7.37 4.11
N LEU A 177 4.72 -8.55 4.41
CA LEU A 177 3.55 -9.15 3.79
C LEU A 177 2.47 -9.39 4.84
N LEU A 178 1.32 -8.73 4.67
CA LEU A 178 0.17 -8.84 5.57
C LEU A 178 -0.90 -9.68 4.89
N SER A 179 -1.13 -10.90 5.39
CA SER A 179 -2.10 -11.86 4.82
C SER A 179 -2.01 -11.97 3.28
N PRO A 180 -0.82 -12.23 2.69
CA PRO A 180 -0.62 -12.13 1.23
C PRO A 180 -1.43 -13.21 0.49
N ALA A 181 -2.37 -12.76 -0.35
CA ALA A 181 -3.28 -13.65 -1.06
C ALA A 181 -2.58 -14.35 -2.25
N GLN A 182 -2.75 -15.67 -2.37
CA GLN A 182 -2.28 -16.47 -3.51
C GLN A 182 -0.78 -16.32 -3.84
N THR A 183 0.01 -15.87 -2.87
CA THR A 183 1.44 -15.60 -3.04
C THR A 183 2.30 -16.86 -2.89
N PHE A 184 2.00 -17.65 -1.88
CA PHE A 184 2.78 -18.85 -1.50
C PHE A 184 2.07 -20.15 -1.80
N MET A 185 0.76 -20.12 -1.88
CA MET A 185 -0.10 -21.29 -2.13
C MET A 185 -1.36 -20.85 -2.88
N TRP A 186 -1.95 -21.78 -3.60
CA TRP A 186 -3.30 -21.61 -4.12
C TRP A 186 -4.27 -21.41 -2.97
N ILE A 187 -5.21 -20.49 -3.17
CA ILE A 187 -6.32 -20.34 -2.24
C ILE A 187 -7.09 -21.67 -2.19
N PRO A 188 -7.28 -22.26 -1.01
CA PRO A 188 -7.99 -23.55 -0.92
C PRO A 188 -9.40 -23.41 -1.49
N PRO A 189 -9.85 -24.33 -2.35
CA PRO A 189 -11.22 -24.32 -2.85
C PRO A 189 -12.18 -24.75 -1.73
N SER A 190 -12.49 -23.85 -0.81
CA SER A 190 -13.61 -24.03 0.07
C SER A 190 -14.86 -23.47 -0.58
N THR A 191 -16.01 -24.14 -0.42
CA THR A 191 -17.29 -23.68 -0.97
C THR A 191 -17.65 -22.28 -0.50
N ASP A 192 -17.25 -21.93 0.71
CA ASP A 192 -17.54 -20.63 1.31
C ASP A 192 -16.61 -19.53 0.77
N LEU A 193 -15.33 -19.83 0.55
CA LEU A 193 -14.40 -18.88 -0.04
C LEU A 193 -14.72 -18.58 -1.50
N ILE A 194 -15.09 -19.60 -2.29
CA ILE A 194 -15.54 -19.41 -3.69
C ILE A 194 -16.82 -18.57 -3.71
N LYS A 195 -17.79 -18.85 -2.83
CA LYS A 195 -18.99 -18.04 -2.69
C LYS A 195 -18.65 -16.61 -2.28
N ASN A 196 -17.68 -16.41 -1.39
CA ASN A 196 -17.27 -15.09 -0.93
C ASN A 196 -16.52 -14.30 -1.99
N ILE A 197 -15.64 -14.91 -2.77
CA ILE A 197 -15.05 -14.28 -3.95
C ILE A 197 -16.13 -13.86 -4.96
N ILE A 198 -17.13 -14.72 -5.20
CA ILE A 198 -18.29 -14.37 -6.04
C ILE A 198 -19.14 -13.26 -5.38
N ASN A 199 -19.26 -13.25 -4.06
CA ASN A 199 -19.99 -12.23 -3.31
C ASN A 199 -19.25 -10.88 -3.28
N ALA A 200 -17.91 -10.89 -3.23
CA ALA A 200 -17.06 -9.70 -3.35
C ALA A 200 -17.25 -8.96 -4.67
N LEU A 201 -17.76 -9.64 -5.68
CA LEU A 201 -18.11 -9.11 -6.98
C LEU A 201 -19.56 -8.66 -7.07
N SER A 202 -20.32 -8.79 -5.98
CA SER A 202 -21.75 -8.48 -5.95
C SER A 202 -21.99 -7.06 -5.46
N SER A 203 -22.85 -6.32 -6.14
CA SER A 203 -23.39 -5.04 -5.67
C SER A 203 -24.41 -5.18 -4.51
N ASP A 204 -24.69 -6.40 -4.06
CA ASP A 204 -25.65 -6.70 -3.01
C ASP A 204 -25.03 -6.48 -1.62
N GLU A 205 -25.61 -5.57 -0.84
CA GLU A 205 -25.10 -5.20 0.50
C GLU A 205 -24.99 -6.37 1.47
N LYS A 206 -25.97 -7.29 1.46
CA LYS A 206 -25.95 -8.47 2.35
C LYS A 206 -24.84 -9.46 1.99
N LYS A 207 -24.46 -9.52 0.72
CA LYS A 207 -23.33 -10.36 0.29
C LYS A 207 -22.01 -9.74 0.68
N LEU A 208 -21.89 -8.42 0.58
CA LEU A 208 -20.72 -7.67 1.00
C LEU A 208 -20.51 -7.77 2.53
N GLU A 209 -21.58 -7.66 3.32
CA GLU A 209 -21.50 -7.87 4.77
C GLU A 209 -20.97 -9.25 5.12
N ARG A 210 -21.49 -10.31 4.49
CA ARG A 210 -20.98 -11.68 4.69
C ARG A 210 -19.53 -11.88 4.28
N GLU A 211 -19.08 -11.20 3.24
CA GLU A 211 -17.67 -11.21 2.85
C GLU A 211 -16.82 -10.61 3.98
N LEU A 212 -17.19 -9.43 4.47
CA LEU A 212 -16.47 -8.75 5.55
C LEU A 212 -16.44 -9.61 6.83
N GLU A 213 -17.56 -10.25 7.19
CA GLU A 213 -17.63 -11.19 8.31
C GLU A 213 -16.72 -12.41 8.13
N THR A 214 -16.48 -12.84 6.90
CA THR A 214 -15.58 -13.96 6.62
C THR A 214 -14.11 -13.54 6.62
N MET A 215 -13.84 -12.29 6.22
CA MET A 215 -12.46 -11.78 6.08
C MET A 215 -11.91 -11.15 7.36
N SER A 216 -12.76 -10.78 8.30
CA SER A 216 -12.37 -10.11 9.55
C SER A 216 -12.86 -10.90 10.75
N SER A 217 -12.00 -11.12 11.73
CA SER A 217 -12.40 -11.68 13.05
C SER A 217 -13.08 -10.64 13.93
N ASN A 218 -13.05 -9.36 13.55
CA ASN A 218 -13.67 -8.27 14.29
C ASN A 218 -14.21 -7.19 13.34
N VAL A 219 -15.34 -7.45 12.71
CA VAL A 219 -15.99 -6.51 11.76
C VAL A 219 -16.24 -5.14 12.39
N ASN A 220 -16.49 -5.09 13.72
CA ASN A 220 -16.70 -3.83 14.43
C ASN A 220 -15.44 -2.96 14.57
N ALA A 221 -14.26 -3.52 14.35
CA ALA A 221 -13.01 -2.76 14.30
C ALA A 221 -12.86 -1.98 12.98
N ILE A 222 -13.63 -2.35 11.96
CA ILE A 222 -13.55 -1.68 10.65
C ILE A 222 -14.23 -0.31 10.74
N ASN A 223 -13.50 0.74 10.38
CA ASN A 223 -14.02 2.11 10.42
C ASN A 223 -15.23 2.28 9.49
N THR A 224 -16.29 2.93 9.97
CA THR A 224 -17.55 3.11 9.23
C THR A 224 -17.40 3.94 7.95
N ASN A 225 -16.51 4.95 7.94
CA ASN A 225 -16.21 5.73 6.74
C ASN A 225 -15.50 4.88 5.69
N TYR A 226 -14.55 4.04 6.13
CA TYR A 226 -13.89 3.09 5.25
C TYR A 226 -14.87 2.07 4.67
N LEU A 227 -15.78 1.50 5.48
CA LEU A 227 -16.83 0.60 5.01
C LEU A 227 -17.75 1.26 3.96
N LYS A 228 -18.15 2.52 4.20
CA LYS A 228 -18.95 3.29 3.24
C LYS A 228 -18.19 3.45 1.92
N GLN A 229 -16.93 3.84 1.96
CA GLN A 229 -16.07 3.97 0.78
C GLN A 229 -15.92 2.64 0.05
N TYR A 230 -15.61 1.56 0.76
CA TYR A 230 -15.46 0.21 0.22
C TYR A 230 -16.72 -0.24 -0.54
N ARG A 231 -17.91 -0.07 0.06
CA ARG A 231 -19.19 -0.39 -0.58
C ARG A 231 -19.44 0.38 -1.88
N ILE A 232 -19.06 1.66 -1.93
CA ILE A 232 -19.18 2.48 -3.15
C ILE A 232 -18.17 2.02 -4.20
N GLY A 233 -16.93 1.70 -3.78
CA GLY A 233 -15.86 1.21 -4.65
C GLY A 233 -16.25 -0.07 -5.37
N VAL A 234 -16.64 -1.09 -4.62
CA VAL A 234 -17.04 -2.42 -5.16
C VAL A 234 -18.20 -2.30 -6.17
N LYS A 235 -19.19 -1.44 -5.91
CA LYS A 235 -20.33 -1.23 -6.84
C LYS A 235 -19.90 -0.64 -8.19
N ASN A 236 -18.77 0.03 -8.24
CA ASN A 236 -18.31 0.77 -9.42
C ASN A 236 -17.19 0.07 -10.19
N ASP A 237 -16.66 -1.02 -9.64
CA ASP A 237 -15.50 -1.72 -10.19
C ASP A 237 -15.87 -2.96 -11.01
N THR A 238 -14.98 -3.31 -11.94
CA THR A 238 -15.04 -4.55 -12.70
C THR A 238 -13.71 -5.26 -12.55
N LEU A 239 -13.72 -6.52 -12.14
CA LEU A 239 -12.49 -7.32 -12.01
C LEU A 239 -11.73 -7.37 -13.34
N PRO A 240 -10.47 -6.98 -13.34
CA PRO A 240 -9.63 -7.12 -14.52
C PRO A 240 -9.42 -8.60 -14.87
N LYS A 241 -9.48 -8.93 -16.15
CA LYS A 241 -9.32 -10.32 -16.65
C LYS A 241 -7.98 -10.96 -16.26
N PHE A 242 -6.91 -10.15 -16.11
CA PHE A 242 -5.59 -10.65 -15.73
C PHE A 242 -5.50 -11.16 -14.28
N MET A 243 -6.50 -10.88 -13.45
CA MET A 243 -6.56 -11.43 -12.08
C MET A 243 -6.47 -12.96 -12.06
N MET A 244 -6.95 -13.63 -13.10
CA MET A 244 -6.82 -15.08 -13.27
C MET A 244 -5.38 -15.53 -13.52
N GLN A 245 -4.47 -14.60 -13.83
CA GLN A 245 -3.05 -14.89 -14.08
C GLN A 245 -2.23 -14.91 -12.78
N MET A 246 -2.78 -14.39 -11.68
CA MET A 246 -2.10 -14.45 -10.38
C MET A 246 -2.01 -15.92 -9.93
N THR A 247 -0.80 -16.42 -9.85
CA THR A 247 -0.50 -17.79 -9.39
C THR A 247 0.49 -17.72 -8.23
N PRO A 248 0.55 -18.74 -7.36
CA PRO A 248 1.62 -18.81 -6.37
C PRO A 248 3.00 -18.78 -7.02
N PHE A 249 3.93 -18.06 -6.41
CA PHE A 249 5.28 -17.97 -6.94
C PHE A 249 6.00 -19.31 -6.87
N PRO A 250 6.73 -19.71 -7.93
CA PRO A 250 7.60 -20.86 -7.89
C PRO A 250 8.65 -20.73 -6.77
N ASN A 251 9.00 -21.86 -6.15
CA ASN A 251 10.02 -21.87 -5.09
C ASN A 251 11.34 -21.17 -5.49
N LYS A 252 11.77 -21.38 -6.76
CA LYS A 252 12.97 -20.73 -7.30
C LYS A 252 12.88 -19.22 -7.28
N SER A 253 11.71 -18.64 -7.59
CA SER A 253 11.48 -17.18 -7.53
C SER A 253 11.51 -16.68 -6.08
N LEU A 254 10.86 -17.38 -5.15
CA LEU A 254 10.91 -17.03 -3.72
C LEU A 254 12.33 -17.08 -3.15
N GLN A 255 13.17 -18.00 -3.61
CA GLN A 255 14.57 -18.13 -3.20
C GLN A 255 15.47 -16.98 -3.69
N THR A 256 15.01 -16.17 -4.65
CA THR A 256 15.73 -14.95 -5.07
C THR A 256 15.57 -13.81 -4.10
N LEU A 257 14.56 -13.83 -3.23
CA LEU A 257 14.33 -12.81 -2.21
C LEU A 257 15.40 -12.90 -1.13
N LYS A 258 16.31 -11.93 -1.08
CA LYS A 258 17.43 -11.87 -0.15
C LYS A 258 17.26 -10.87 0.98
N MET A 259 16.38 -9.87 0.76
CA MET A 259 16.06 -8.89 1.78
C MET A 259 15.37 -9.52 2.99
N PRO A 260 15.54 -8.96 4.20
CA PRO A 260 14.75 -9.35 5.36
C PRO A 260 13.26 -9.32 5.03
N THR A 261 12.54 -10.38 5.35
CA THR A 261 11.12 -10.53 5.00
C THR A 261 10.29 -10.89 6.22
N LEU A 262 9.28 -10.09 6.53
CA LEU A 262 8.28 -10.36 7.57
C LEU A 262 6.96 -10.78 6.94
N VAL A 263 6.37 -11.90 7.38
CA VAL A 263 5.05 -12.35 6.94
C VAL A 263 4.15 -12.50 8.15
N LEU A 264 3.05 -11.75 8.20
CA LEU A 264 2.03 -11.80 9.24
C LEU A 264 0.71 -12.30 8.63
N ILE A 265 0.12 -13.33 9.21
CA ILE A 265 -1.21 -13.84 8.86
C ILE A 265 -2.08 -13.96 10.11
N GLY A 266 -3.39 -13.81 9.97
CA GLY A 266 -4.32 -14.05 11.07
C GLY A 266 -4.44 -15.54 11.41
N ASP A 267 -4.80 -15.87 12.65
CA ASP A 267 -5.10 -17.26 13.06
C ASP A 267 -6.42 -17.76 12.46
N ASP A 268 -7.31 -16.84 12.09
CA ASP A 268 -8.59 -17.08 11.46
C ASP A 268 -8.62 -16.63 9.98
N ASP A 269 -7.44 -16.49 9.36
CA ASP A 269 -7.31 -16.09 7.95
C ASP A 269 -7.81 -17.22 7.02
N VAL A 270 -8.92 -17.00 6.31
CA VAL A 270 -9.55 -17.98 5.42
C VAL A 270 -8.76 -18.26 4.13
N ILE A 271 -7.77 -17.41 3.81
CA ILE A 271 -6.91 -17.52 2.62
C ILE A 271 -5.58 -18.18 2.97
N ASN A 272 -5.01 -17.83 4.12
CA ASN A 272 -3.71 -18.28 4.57
C ASN A 272 -3.80 -19.19 5.80
N GLY A 273 -2.74 -19.93 6.07
CA GLY A 273 -2.67 -20.79 7.25
C GLY A 273 -1.26 -21.27 7.54
N LYS A 274 -1.12 -22.19 8.50
CA LYS A 274 0.19 -22.74 8.92
C LYS A 274 1.03 -23.29 7.74
N LYS A 275 0.38 -23.83 6.70
CA LYS A 275 1.06 -24.31 5.48
C LYS A 275 1.73 -23.15 4.74
N THR A 276 1.09 -21.98 4.66
CA THR A 276 1.65 -20.75 4.06
C THR A 276 2.96 -20.40 4.74
N LEU A 277 2.98 -20.33 6.07
CA LEU A 277 4.19 -20.03 6.85
C LEU A 277 5.30 -21.07 6.62
N GLY A 278 4.92 -22.35 6.45
CA GLY A 278 5.87 -23.41 6.10
C GLY A 278 6.54 -23.20 4.74
N VAL A 279 5.80 -22.73 3.73
CA VAL A 279 6.36 -22.38 2.41
C VAL A 279 7.33 -21.22 2.52
N VAL A 280 6.96 -20.15 3.24
CA VAL A 280 7.82 -18.97 3.48
C VAL A 280 9.15 -19.40 4.08
N LYS A 281 9.11 -20.10 5.23
CA LYS A 281 10.31 -20.51 5.98
C LYS A 281 11.25 -21.42 5.19
N ARG A 282 10.72 -22.23 4.26
CA ARG A 282 11.55 -23.12 3.42
C ARG A 282 12.20 -22.40 2.24
N ASN A 283 11.57 -21.33 1.73
CA ASN A 283 11.98 -20.74 0.45
C ASN A 283 12.60 -19.35 0.58
N ILE A 284 12.33 -18.59 1.65
CA ILE A 284 12.90 -17.26 1.87
C ILE A 284 13.86 -17.34 3.05
N SER A 285 15.16 -17.36 2.76
CA SER A 285 16.22 -17.63 3.76
C SER A 285 16.24 -16.62 4.91
N ASN A 286 15.98 -15.35 4.62
CA ASN A 286 15.96 -14.27 5.60
C ASN A 286 14.51 -13.87 5.92
N SER A 287 13.70 -14.83 6.41
CA SER A 287 12.29 -14.57 6.70
C SER A 287 11.93 -14.85 8.15
N HIS A 288 11.06 -13.99 8.68
CA HIS A 288 10.28 -14.21 9.89
C HIS A 288 8.79 -14.30 9.51
N ALA A 289 8.16 -15.40 9.85
CA ALA A 289 6.76 -15.64 9.50
C ALA A 289 6.00 -16.17 10.70
N GLU A 290 4.91 -15.50 11.08
CA GLU A 290 4.14 -15.78 12.28
C GLU A 290 2.64 -15.56 12.10
N VAL A 291 1.87 -16.16 13.02
CA VAL A 291 0.42 -15.98 13.14
C VAL A 291 0.14 -14.86 14.13
N VAL A 292 -0.80 -14.00 13.81
CA VAL A 292 -1.34 -12.96 14.70
C VAL A 292 -2.66 -13.49 15.28
N PRO A 293 -2.75 -13.65 16.60
CA PRO A 293 -3.95 -14.17 17.24
C PRO A 293 -5.14 -13.20 17.13
N ASN A 294 -6.36 -13.75 17.11
CA ASN A 294 -7.63 -13.01 17.02
C ASN A 294 -7.69 -12.10 15.79
N ALA A 295 -7.22 -12.57 14.66
CA ALA A 295 -7.23 -11.83 13.40
C ALA A 295 -7.64 -12.74 12.24
N GLY A 296 -8.49 -12.21 11.35
CA GLY A 296 -8.82 -12.81 10.06
C GLY A 296 -7.83 -12.38 8.97
N HIS A 297 -8.34 -12.35 7.73
CA HIS A 297 -7.57 -11.88 6.58
C HIS A 297 -7.21 -10.39 6.66
N PHE A 298 -8.05 -9.57 7.30
CA PHE A 298 -7.78 -8.15 7.52
C PHE A 298 -6.89 -7.91 8.74
N VAL A 299 -5.79 -8.64 8.83
CA VAL A 299 -4.88 -8.67 9.99
C VAL A 299 -4.43 -7.28 10.45
N SER A 300 -4.22 -6.33 9.54
CA SER A 300 -3.81 -4.96 9.84
C SER A 300 -4.91 -4.08 10.43
N VAL A 301 -6.17 -4.50 10.30
CA VAL A 301 -7.35 -3.84 10.86
C VAL A 301 -7.73 -4.52 12.17
N ASP A 302 -7.89 -5.86 12.15
CA ASP A 302 -8.35 -6.65 13.30
C ASP A 302 -7.42 -6.51 14.51
N GLN A 303 -6.09 -6.45 14.27
CA GLN A 303 -5.05 -6.37 15.29
C GLN A 303 -4.06 -5.25 15.01
N ALA A 304 -4.56 -4.05 14.70
CA ALA A 304 -3.76 -2.91 14.26
C ALA A 304 -2.57 -2.58 15.19
N GLU A 305 -2.78 -2.54 16.51
CA GLU A 305 -1.71 -2.21 17.47
C GLU A 305 -0.61 -3.26 17.48
N VAL A 306 -0.98 -4.55 17.48
CA VAL A 306 -0.03 -5.66 17.46
C VAL A 306 0.76 -5.67 16.16
N VAL A 307 0.07 -5.51 15.02
CA VAL A 307 0.66 -5.50 13.68
C VAL A 307 1.60 -4.31 13.53
N ASN A 308 1.18 -3.10 13.92
CA ASN A 308 2.01 -1.90 13.87
C ASN A 308 3.29 -2.06 14.69
N LYS A 309 3.20 -2.59 15.92
CA LYS A 309 4.37 -2.86 16.76
C LYS A 309 5.34 -3.84 16.09
N LYS A 310 4.82 -4.93 15.50
CA LYS A 310 5.63 -5.93 14.81
C LYS A 310 6.33 -5.34 13.58
N ILE A 311 5.62 -4.58 12.77
CA ILE A 311 6.18 -3.88 11.60
C ILE A 311 7.30 -2.92 12.04
N LEU A 312 7.01 -2.01 12.97
CA LEU A 312 7.99 -1.01 13.42
C LEU A 312 9.24 -1.67 14.02
N ASN A 313 9.07 -2.68 14.88
CA ASN A 313 10.22 -3.42 15.42
C ASN A 313 11.05 -4.07 14.32
N PHE A 314 10.40 -4.66 13.31
CA PHE A 314 11.08 -5.31 12.21
C PHE A 314 11.85 -4.30 11.35
N LEU A 315 11.21 -3.22 10.89
CA LEU A 315 11.84 -2.19 10.07
C LEU A 315 13.00 -1.52 10.80
N ASN A 316 12.81 -1.14 12.07
CA ASN A 316 13.86 -0.52 12.89
C ASN A 316 15.07 -1.45 13.13
N ASN A 317 14.86 -2.76 13.19
CA ASN A 317 15.97 -3.71 13.29
C ASN A 317 16.74 -3.83 11.97
N VAL A 318 16.06 -3.75 10.82
CA VAL A 318 16.72 -3.72 9.50
C VAL A 318 17.58 -2.48 9.37
N ASP A 319 17.01 -1.29 9.65
CA ASP A 319 17.74 -0.02 9.54
C ASP A 319 18.96 0.09 10.48
N LYS A 320 18.92 -0.58 11.63
CA LYS A 320 20.06 -0.61 12.56
C LYS A 320 21.18 -1.57 12.14
N ALA A 321 20.86 -2.54 11.28
CA ALA A 321 21.81 -3.55 10.80
C ALA A 321 22.63 -3.09 9.58
N GLU A 322 22.21 -1.97 8.95
CA GLU A 322 22.93 -1.26 7.88
C GLU A 322 23.92 -0.25 8.47
#